data_c0a274f5edeaee854ef7376c7dfa4083
#
_entry.id   c0a274f5edeaee854ef7376c7dfa4083
#
_cell.length_a   1.000
_cell.length_b   1.000
_cell.length_c   1.000
_cell.angle_alpha   90.00
_cell.angle_beta   90.00
_cell.angle_gamma   90.00
#
_symmetry.space_group_name_H-M   'P 1'
#
loop_
_entity.id
_entity.type
_entity.pdbx_description
1 polymer ?
#
loop_
_entity_poly.entity_id
_entity_poly.type
_entity_poly.pdbx_seq_one_letter_code
_entity_poly.pdbx_strand_id
1 'polypeptide(L)'
;DMTNGSVVANPALYETKTITGAAQTWETFGYTGKGMRIAIIDTGLDMDHPAFTAAPPLTENSLTLDEVSNTRESLNAYDRYVNQSGVKLTAENLYRSEKVPYGFNYVDGGLDVTHDNDEQGDHGTHVAGIAAANATQDSAAVGVAPDAQLLVMKVFGMNGGAYFDDILAALEDSFRLNADAINMSLG
;
A
#
# COMPACT_ATOMS: atom_id res chain seq x y z
N ASP A 1 -31.01 -29.29 -4.25
CA ASP A 1 -31.17 -27.96 -3.68
C ASP A 1 -29.80 -27.37 -3.46
N MET A 2 -29.38 -26.51 -4.38
CA MET A 2 -28.15 -25.78 -4.25
C MET A 2 -28.47 -24.48 -3.51
N THR A 3 -28.27 -24.46 -2.22
CA THR A 3 -28.40 -23.27 -1.41
C THR A 3 -27.29 -22.34 -1.72
N ASN A 4 -27.68 -21.16 -2.16
CA ASN A 4 -26.89 -19.97 -2.44
C ASN A 4 -25.90 -19.71 -1.28
N GLY A 5 -24.62 -20.05 -1.47
CA GLY A 5 -23.55 -19.70 -0.54
C GLY A 5 -23.26 -18.20 -0.62
N SER A 6 -23.98 -17.41 0.16
CA SER A 6 -23.55 -16.02 0.42
C SER A 6 -22.22 -16.08 1.14
N VAL A 7 -21.15 -15.56 0.51
CA VAL A 7 -19.88 -15.31 1.17
C VAL A 7 -20.16 -14.30 2.28
N VAL A 8 -20.17 -14.77 3.52
CA VAL A 8 -20.31 -13.88 4.69
C VAL A 8 -18.98 -13.13 4.80
N ALA A 9 -19.02 -11.82 4.58
CA ALA A 9 -17.89 -10.95 4.86
C ALA A 9 -17.35 -11.23 6.27
N ASN A 10 -16.01 -11.26 6.43
CA ASN A 10 -15.37 -11.59 7.70
C ASN A 10 -15.98 -10.74 8.84
N PRO A 11 -16.69 -11.31 9.81
CA PRO A 11 -17.42 -10.56 10.83
C PRO A 11 -16.53 -9.64 11.65
N ALA A 12 -15.27 -10.03 11.90
CA ALA A 12 -14.34 -9.27 12.72
C ALA A 12 -13.97 -7.91 12.09
N LEU A 13 -13.74 -7.84 10.78
CA LEU A 13 -13.46 -6.58 10.08
C LEU A 13 -14.71 -5.68 10.00
N TYR A 14 -15.90 -6.27 9.88
CA TYR A 14 -17.14 -5.51 9.87
C TYR A 14 -17.44 -4.90 11.24
N GLU A 15 -17.30 -5.66 12.31
CA GLU A 15 -17.47 -5.19 13.68
C GLU A 15 -16.49 -4.06 14.02
N THR A 16 -15.23 -4.19 13.66
CA THR A 16 -14.19 -3.16 13.87
C THR A 16 -14.56 -1.85 13.17
N LYS A 17 -15.02 -1.89 11.92
CA LYS A 17 -15.45 -0.69 11.19
C LYS A 17 -16.67 -0.01 11.82
N THR A 18 -17.57 -0.77 12.39
CA THR A 18 -18.73 -0.24 13.11
C THR A 18 -18.30 0.42 14.41
N ILE A 19 -17.42 -0.23 15.18
CA ILE A 19 -16.92 0.30 16.48
C ILE A 19 -16.09 1.57 16.26
N THR A 20 -15.26 1.64 15.22
CA THR A 20 -14.43 2.80 14.91
C THR A 20 -15.20 3.94 14.23
N GLY A 21 -16.42 3.70 13.81
CA GLY A 21 -17.25 4.70 13.10
C GLY A 21 -16.92 4.82 11.60
N ALA A 22 -16.03 4.00 11.05
CA ALA A 22 -15.68 4.03 9.63
C ALA A 22 -16.92 3.78 8.74
N ALA A 23 -17.72 2.74 9.04
CA ALA A 23 -18.94 2.43 8.32
C ALA A 23 -19.94 3.60 8.35
N GLN A 24 -20.11 4.24 9.50
CA GLN A 24 -20.98 5.43 9.64
C GLN A 24 -20.45 6.61 8.83
N THR A 25 -19.14 6.79 8.74
CA THR A 25 -18.51 7.84 7.94
C THR A 25 -18.79 7.64 6.45
N TRP A 26 -18.70 6.40 5.96
CA TRP A 26 -19.04 6.09 4.57
C TRP A 26 -20.51 6.37 4.26
N GLU A 27 -21.41 5.90 5.12
CA GLU A 27 -22.87 6.07 4.95
C GLU A 27 -23.31 7.54 5.03
N THR A 28 -22.73 8.30 5.96
CA THR A 28 -23.15 9.68 6.23
C THR A 28 -22.53 10.69 5.28
N PHE A 29 -21.24 10.53 4.97
CA PHE A 29 -20.45 11.53 4.27
C PHE A 29 -19.91 11.04 2.91
N GLY A 30 -19.95 9.74 2.62
CA GLY A 30 -19.35 9.16 1.42
C GLY A 30 -17.83 9.19 1.41
N TYR A 31 -17.17 9.33 2.55
CA TYR A 31 -15.71 9.41 2.65
C TYR A 31 -15.10 8.02 2.71
N THR A 32 -14.70 7.51 1.57
CA THR A 32 -14.11 6.17 1.38
C THR A 32 -12.60 6.20 1.11
N GLY A 33 -11.98 7.36 1.23
CA GLY A 33 -10.56 7.57 0.88
C GLY A 33 -10.31 7.86 -0.60
N LYS A 34 -11.36 8.14 -1.38
CA LYS A 34 -11.24 8.46 -2.80
C LYS A 34 -10.30 9.65 -3.03
N GLY A 35 -9.26 9.46 -3.86
CA GLY A 35 -8.25 10.47 -4.15
C GLY A 35 -7.18 10.63 -3.07
N MET A 36 -7.24 9.85 -1.98
CA MET A 36 -6.23 9.86 -0.91
C MET A 36 -5.12 8.87 -1.20
N ARG A 37 -3.92 9.19 -0.74
CA ARG A 37 -2.69 8.38 -0.83
C ARG A 37 -2.26 7.97 0.57
N ILE A 38 -2.20 6.68 0.85
CA ILE A 38 -1.77 6.16 2.15
C ILE A 38 -0.42 5.46 1.98
N ALA A 39 0.62 5.97 2.61
CA ALA A 39 1.91 5.28 2.66
C ALA A 39 1.89 4.20 3.75
N ILE A 40 2.32 3.00 3.38
CA ILE A 40 2.52 1.87 4.28
C ILE A 40 4.02 1.59 4.35
N ILE A 41 4.65 2.01 5.45
CA ILE A 41 6.06 1.78 5.74
C ILE A 41 6.13 0.55 6.65
N ASP A 42 6.41 -0.62 6.06
CA ASP A 42 6.25 -1.91 6.73
C ASP A 42 7.10 -3.01 6.06
N THR A 43 6.69 -4.27 6.23
CA THR A 43 7.39 -5.46 5.69
C THR A 43 7.19 -5.66 4.19
N GLY A 44 6.31 -4.92 3.55
CA GLY A 44 5.97 -5.06 2.13
C GLY A 44 4.50 -5.41 1.91
N LEU A 45 4.18 -5.85 0.69
CA LEU A 45 2.81 -6.18 0.27
C LEU A 45 2.81 -7.39 -0.66
N ASP A 46 1.89 -8.33 -0.43
CA ASP A 46 1.50 -9.30 -1.44
C ASP A 46 0.67 -8.59 -2.53
N MET A 47 1.34 -8.28 -3.64
CA MET A 47 0.78 -7.51 -4.75
C MET A 47 -0.32 -8.26 -5.51
N ASP A 48 -0.31 -9.61 -5.43
CA ASP A 48 -1.26 -10.48 -6.11
C ASP A 48 -2.49 -10.79 -5.26
N HIS A 49 -2.48 -10.35 -3.99
CA HIS A 49 -3.60 -10.58 -3.10
C HIS A 49 -4.88 -9.89 -3.62
N PRO A 50 -6.01 -10.61 -3.75
CA PRO A 50 -7.24 -10.10 -4.36
C PRO A 50 -7.78 -8.79 -3.75
N ALA A 51 -7.46 -8.50 -2.50
CA ALA A 51 -7.88 -7.28 -1.81
C ALA A 51 -7.24 -5.99 -2.35
N PHE A 52 -6.22 -6.09 -3.23
CA PHE A 52 -5.49 -4.94 -3.77
C PHE A 52 -5.51 -4.86 -5.30
N THR A 53 -6.22 -5.77 -5.96
CA THR A 53 -6.24 -5.84 -7.44
C THR A 53 -7.27 -4.93 -8.09
N ALA A 54 -8.32 -4.50 -7.36
CA ALA A 54 -9.32 -3.59 -7.90
C ALA A 54 -8.79 -2.16 -7.94
N ALA A 55 -8.97 -1.50 -9.10
CA ALA A 55 -8.65 -0.10 -9.25
C ALA A 55 -9.59 0.77 -8.39
N PRO A 56 -9.07 1.75 -7.62
CA PRO A 56 -9.91 2.70 -6.93
C PRO A 56 -10.47 3.74 -7.93
N PRO A 57 -11.54 4.46 -7.57
CA PRO A 57 -12.02 5.57 -8.37
C PRO A 57 -10.97 6.69 -8.42
N LEU A 58 -10.38 6.94 -9.58
CA LEU A 58 -9.36 7.98 -9.74
C LEU A 58 -9.96 9.39 -9.69
N THR A 59 -9.17 10.34 -9.23
CA THR A 59 -9.47 11.78 -9.17
C THR A 59 -8.27 12.59 -9.66
N GLU A 60 -8.39 13.90 -9.71
CA GLU A 60 -7.26 14.80 -9.98
C GLU A 60 -6.13 14.71 -8.94
N ASN A 61 -6.45 14.22 -7.73
CA ASN A 61 -5.48 14.03 -6.65
C ASN A 61 -4.85 12.61 -6.65
N SER A 62 -5.27 11.72 -7.55
CA SER A 62 -4.69 10.37 -7.61
C SER A 62 -3.29 10.41 -8.18
N LEU A 63 -2.37 9.64 -7.58
CA LEU A 63 -1.00 9.51 -8.10
C LEU A 63 -1.04 8.71 -9.42
N THR A 64 -0.48 9.30 -10.46
CA THR A 64 -0.43 8.74 -11.80
C THR A 64 1.00 8.32 -12.17
N LEU A 65 1.13 7.51 -13.22
CA LEU A 65 2.44 7.15 -13.78
C LEU A 65 3.24 8.40 -14.20
N ASP A 66 2.57 9.41 -14.77
CA ASP A 66 3.22 10.66 -15.19
C ASP A 66 3.77 11.43 -13.98
N GLU A 67 3.01 11.52 -12.88
CA GLU A 67 3.50 12.16 -11.65
C GLU A 67 4.67 11.39 -11.03
N VAL A 68 4.62 10.06 -11.00
CA VAL A 68 5.76 9.23 -10.58
C VAL A 68 6.96 9.49 -11.48
N SER A 69 6.75 9.57 -12.81
CA SER A 69 7.82 9.89 -13.76
C SER A 69 8.48 11.25 -13.52
N ASN A 70 7.68 12.25 -13.16
CA ASN A 70 8.18 13.61 -12.90
C ASN A 70 8.90 13.72 -11.55
N THR A 71 8.52 12.90 -10.57
CA THR A 71 9.02 12.99 -9.19
C THR A 71 10.18 12.03 -8.92
N ARG A 72 10.28 10.90 -9.64
CA ARG A 72 11.17 9.77 -9.33
C ARG A 72 12.62 10.13 -9.06
N GLU A 73 13.21 11.06 -9.84
CA GLU A 73 14.63 11.44 -9.71
C GLU A 73 14.91 12.26 -8.43
N SER A 74 13.87 12.73 -7.76
CA SER A 74 13.97 13.41 -6.46
C SER A 74 13.81 12.45 -5.26
N LEU A 75 13.44 11.18 -5.51
CA LEU A 75 13.20 10.21 -4.46
C LEU A 75 14.49 9.56 -3.98
N ASN A 76 14.57 9.26 -2.70
CA ASN A 76 15.66 8.44 -2.13
C ASN A 76 15.70 7.03 -2.76
N ALA A 77 14.56 6.51 -3.15
CA ALA A 77 14.44 5.27 -3.90
C ALA A 77 15.27 5.28 -5.20
N TYR A 78 15.32 6.42 -5.91
CA TYR A 78 16.09 6.55 -7.15
C TYR A 78 17.58 6.34 -6.91
N ASP A 79 18.16 7.06 -5.96
CA ASP A 79 19.58 6.96 -5.65
C ASP A 79 19.95 5.58 -5.10
N ARG A 80 19.12 5.01 -4.24
CA ARG A 80 19.32 3.66 -3.70
C ARG A 80 19.33 2.62 -4.81
N TYR A 81 18.36 2.65 -5.71
CA TYR A 81 18.27 1.70 -6.81
C TYR A 81 19.44 1.83 -7.78
N VAL A 82 19.80 3.06 -8.17
CA VAL A 82 20.92 3.32 -9.08
C VAL A 82 22.25 2.85 -8.46
N ASN A 83 22.46 3.14 -7.17
CA ASN A 83 23.66 2.72 -6.46
C ASN A 83 23.76 1.19 -6.32
N GLN A 84 22.63 0.51 -6.12
CA GLN A 84 22.57 -0.94 -5.96
C GLN A 84 22.68 -1.68 -7.29
N SER A 85 21.94 -1.22 -8.30
CA SER A 85 21.80 -1.97 -9.58
C SER A 85 22.72 -1.49 -10.69
N GLY A 86 23.22 -0.25 -10.62
CA GLY A 86 23.92 0.42 -11.71
C GLY A 86 23.03 0.80 -12.90
N VAL A 87 21.70 0.68 -12.76
CA VAL A 87 20.72 0.92 -13.83
C VAL A 87 19.79 2.08 -13.43
N LYS A 88 19.33 2.85 -14.41
CA LYS A 88 18.40 3.94 -14.18
C LYS A 88 17.03 3.39 -13.72
N LEU A 89 16.50 3.92 -12.62
CA LEU A 89 15.14 3.63 -12.16
C LEU A 89 14.12 4.34 -13.06
N THR A 90 13.15 3.59 -13.58
CA THR A 90 12.06 4.15 -14.39
C THR A 90 10.77 4.26 -13.58
N ALA A 91 9.83 5.07 -14.06
CA ALA A 91 8.53 5.20 -13.39
C ALA A 91 7.74 3.89 -13.42
N GLU A 92 7.84 3.15 -14.52
CA GLU A 92 7.18 1.84 -14.70
C GLU A 92 7.70 0.79 -13.70
N ASN A 93 8.92 0.94 -13.23
CA ASN A 93 9.46 0.07 -12.18
C ASN A 93 8.82 0.34 -10.81
N LEU A 94 8.41 1.57 -10.55
CA LEU A 94 7.79 2.01 -9.29
C LEU A 94 6.27 1.84 -9.32
N TYR A 95 5.63 2.17 -10.45
CA TYR A 95 4.19 2.13 -10.61
C TYR A 95 3.70 0.70 -10.84
N ARG A 96 2.93 0.16 -9.91
CA ARG A 96 2.47 -1.23 -9.96
C ARG A 96 1.06 -1.36 -10.53
N SER A 97 0.16 -0.50 -10.05
CA SER A 97 -1.24 -0.46 -10.48
C SER A 97 -1.88 0.88 -10.07
N GLU A 98 -3.11 1.13 -10.48
CA GLU A 98 -3.87 2.28 -9.98
C GLU A 98 -4.14 2.22 -8.47
N LYS A 99 -4.24 1.01 -7.91
CA LYS A 99 -4.38 0.80 -6.45
C LYS A 99 -3.05 1.01 -5.72
N VAL A 100 -1.97 0.57 -6.32
CA VAL A 100 -0.60 0.67 -5.76
C VAL A 100 0.27 1.42 -6.76
N PRO A 101 0.14 2.76 -6.87
CA PRO A 101 0.90 3.56 -7.84
C PRO A 101 2.36 3.76 -7.46
N TYR A 102 2.78 3.24 -6.32
CA TYR A 102 4.17 3.29 -5.88
C TYR A 102 4.53 2.08 -5.04
N GLY A 103 5.65 1.42 -5.36
CA GLY A 103 6.21 0.35 -4.55
C GLY A 103 7.73 0.27 -4.69
N PHE A 104 8.44 0.35 -3.55
CA PHE A 104 9.90 0.25 -3.49
C PHE A 104 10.38 -0.45 -2.21
N ASN A 105 11.45 -1.23 -2.35
CA ASN A 105 12.14 -1.91 -1.26
C ASN A 105 13.37 -1.11 -0.85
N TYR A 106 13.27 -0.37 0.24
CA TYR A 106 14.32 0.52 0.75
C TYR A 106 15.47 -0.24 1.38
N VAL A 107 15.18 -1.37 2.04
CA VAL A 107 16.20 -2.15 2.75
C VAL A 107 17.19 -2.81 1.79
N ASP A 108 16.72 -3.30 0.65
CA ASP A 108 17.57 -3.96 -0.34
C ASP A 108 17.91 -3.05 -1.53
N GLY A 109 17.38 -1.82 -1.57
CA GLY A 109 17.54 -0.90 -2.70
C GLY A 109 16.93 -1.43 -3.99
N GLY A 110 15.82 -2.19 -3.91
CA GLY A 110 15.28 -2.98 -5.00
C GLY A 110 13.79 -2.77 -5.32
N LEU A 111 13.31 -3.56 -6.26
CA LEU A 111 11.94 -3.45 -6.77
C LEU A 111 10.98 -4.49 -6.17
N ASP A 112 11.52 -5.52 -5.53
CA ASP A 112 10.71 -6.55 -4.88
C ASP A 112 10.17 -6.04 -3.57
N VAL A 113 8.86 -5.79 -3.54
CA VAL A 113 8.13 -5.33 -2.35
C VAL A 113 7.35 -6.45 -1.69
N THR A 114 7.48 -7.69 -2.15
CA THR A 114 6.83 -8.84 -1.53
C THR A 114 7.54 -9.22 -0.22
N HIS A 115 6.87 -10.02 0.59
CA HIS A 115 7.39 -10.52 1.86
C HIS A 115 7.67 -12.04 1.81
N ASP A 116 7.72 -12.62 0.62
CA ASP A 116 7.95 -14.04 0.43
C ASP A 116 9.30 -14.45 1.01
N ASN A 117 9.27 -15.39 1.95
CA ASN A 117 10.41 -15.88 2.72
C ASN A 117 11.01 -14.89 3.74
N ASP A 118 10.38 -13.77 4.03
CA ASP A 118 10.81 -12.85 5.08
C ASP A 118 10.37 -13.34 6.46
N GLU A 119 11.20 -13.12 7.51
CA GLU A 119 10.87 -13.49 8.90
C GLU A 119 9.62 -12.76 9.41
N GLN A 120 9.39 -11.51 8.99
CA GLN A 120 8.23 -10.71 9.39
C GLN A 120 6.93 -11.12 8.65
N GLY A 121 7.05 -11.96 7.64
CA GLY A 121 5.91 -12.50 6.91
C GLY A 121 4.97 -11.42 6.35
N ASP A 122 3.68 -11.68 6.46
CA ASP A 122 2.59 -10.93 5.84
C ASP A 122 2.10 -9.70 6.63
N HIS A 123 2.87 -9.22 7.62
CA HIS A 123 2.45 -8.11 8.49
C HIS A 123 2.04 -6.86 7.70
N GLY A 124 2.87 -6.39 6.76
CA GLY A 124 2.57 -5.22 5.93
C GLY A 124 1.34 -5.41 5.03
N THR A 125 1.13 -6.63 4.49
CA THR A 125 -0.08 -6.99 3.75
C THR A 125 -1.33 -6.87 4.62
N HIS A 126 -1.25 -7.37 5.86
CA HIS A 126 -2.35 -7.27 6.82
C HIS A 126 -2.65 -5.82 7.20
N VAL A 127 -1.62 -5.03 7.50
CA VAL A 127 -1.75 -3.59 7.81
C VAL A 127 -2.35 -2.82 6.64
N ALA A 128 -1.85 -3.03 5.42
CA ALA A 128 -2.41 -2.44 4.21
C ALA A 128 -3.88 -2.83 3.99
N GLY A 129 -4.23 -4.07 4.31
CA GLY A 129 -5.59 -4.58 4.23
C GLY A 129 -6.54 -3.86 5.17
N ILE A 130 -6.14 -3.64 6.43
CA ILE A 130 -6.92 -2.86 7.40
C ILE A 130 -7.10 -1.42 6.93
N ALA A 131 -6.04 -0.83 6.38
CA ALA A 131 -6.08 0.55 5.91
C ALA A 131 -6.96 0.72 4.67
N ALA A 132 -6.75 -0.08 3.62
CA ALA A 132 -7.32 0.22 2.31
C ALA A 132 -7.62 -1.00 1.43
N ALA A 133 -7.88 -2.20 1.98
CA ALA A 133 -8.37 -3.30 1.15
C ALA A 133 -9.62 -2.88 0.38
N ASN A 134 -9.68 -3.27 -0.89
CA ASN A 134 -10.83 -3.00 -1.74
C ASN A 134 -11.48 -4.32 -2.18
N ALA A 135 -12.74 -4.53 -1.81
CA ALA A 135 -13.46 -5.76 -2.08
C ALA A 135 -13.50 -6.08 -3.58
N THR A 136 -13.23 -7.33 -3.92
CA THR A 136 -13.31 -7.88 -5.27
C THR A 136 -14.24 -9.10 -5.27
N GLN A 137 -14.39 -9.74 -6.43
CA GLN A 137 -15.14 -11.02 -6.49
C GLN A 137 -14.44 -12.13 -5.69
N ASP A 138 -13.11 -12.04 -5.56
CA ASP A 138 -12.27 -13.05 -4.92
C ASP A 138 -11.91 -12.69 -3.47
N SER A 139 -12.23 -11.48 -3.03
CA SER A 139 -12.00 -11.03 -1.66
C SER A 139 -13.13 -10.13 -1.16
N ALA A 140 -13.71 -10.48 -0.02
CA ALA A 140 -14.68 -9.64 0.69
C ALA A 140 -14.00 -8.65 1.67
N ALA A 141 -12.67 -8.60 1.70
CA ALA A 141 -11.94 -7.70 2.59
C ALA A 141 -12.14 -6.24 2.15
N VAL A 142 -12.53 -5.40 3.09
CA VAL A 142 -12.70 -3.95 2.88
C VAL A 142 -11.99 -3.23 4.01
N GLY A 143 -11.03 -2.38 3.68
CA GLY A 143 -10.31 -1.53 4.64
C GLY A 143 -11.12 -0.33 5.10
N VAL A 144 -10.51 0.52 5.91
CA VAL A 144 -11.14 1.77 6.41
C VAL A 144 -11.31 2.78 5.27
N ALA A 145 -10.35 2.86 4.35
CA ALA A 145 -10.33 3.75 3.19
C ALA A 145 -10.21 2.93 1.88
N PRO A 146 -11.24 2.17 1.47
CA PRO A 146 -11.14 1.21 0.37
C PRO A 146 -10.81 1.86 -0.99
N ASP A 147 -11.17 3.11 -1.18
CA ASP A 147 -10.94 3.86 -2.42
C ASP A 147 -9.62 4.67 -2.41
N ALA A 148 -8.80 4.55 -1.36
CA ALA A 148 -7.49 5.16 -1.33
C ALA A 148 -6.47 4.36 -2.16
N GLN A 149 -5.44 5.06 -2.64
CA GLN A 149 -4.24 4.47 -3.21
C GLN A 149 -3.23 4.12 -2.11
N LEU A 150 -2.44 3.08 -2.32
CA LEU A 150 -1.39 2.62 -1.42
C LEU A 150 -0.01 2.93 -2.00
N LEU A 151 0.86 3.56 -1.20
CA LEU A 151 2.28 3.72 -1.48
C LEU A 151 3.02 2.69 -0.62
N VAL A 152 3.55 1.65 -1.24
CA VAL A 152 4.17 0.51 -0.55
C VAL A 152 5.65 0.77 -0.36
N MET A 153 6.09 0.89 0.88
CA MET A 153 7.46 1.21 1.26
C MET A 153 8.00 0.13 2.18
N LYS A 154 8.67 -0.86 1.56
CA LYS A 154 9.25 -1.97 2.31
C LYS A 154 10.56 -1.54 2.98
N VAL A 155 10.59 -1.63 4.32
CA VAL A 155 11.75 -1.26 5.14
C VAL A 155 12.28 -2.41 5.99
N PHE A 156 11.57 -3.54 6.07
CA PHE A 156 12.04 -4.76 6.72
C PHE A 156 12.58 -5.74 5.68
N GLY A 157 13.78 -6.24 5.92
CA GLY A 157 14.43 -7.23 5.06
C GLY A 157 14.08 -8.67 5.43
N MET A 158 14.63 -9.59 4.67
CA MET A 158 14.45 -11.04 4.84
C MET A 158 14.74 -11.52 6.27
N ASN A 159 15.71 -10.94 6.96
CA ASN A 159 16.10 -11.31 8.32
C ASN A 159 15.36 -10.50 9.41
N GLY A 160 14.24 -9.87 9.09
CA GLY A 160 13.35 -9.21 10.04
C GLY A 160 13.84 -7.87 10.59
N GLY A 161 14.98 -7.35 10.14
CA GLY A 161 15.52 -6.08 10.59
C GLY A 161 15.09 -4.89 9.73
N ALA A 162 14.87 -3.72 10.35
CA ALA A 162 14.74 -2.44 9.68
C ALA A 162 15.87 -1.50 10.14
N TYR A 163 16.48 -0.78 9.21
CA TYR A 163 17.48 0.24 9.52
C TYR A 163 16.84 1.62 9.56
N PHE A 164 17.37 2.47 10.43
CA PHE A 164 16.81 3.79 10.67
C PHE A 164 16.85 4.70 9.42
N ASP A 165 17.91 4.56 8.63
CA ASP A 165 18.09 5.31 7.38
C ASP A 165 17.12 4.85 6.27
N ASP A 166 16.71 3.58 6.26
CA ASP A 166 15.69 3.07 5.32
C ASP A 166 14.30 3.60 5.68
N ILE A 167 13.97 3.59 6.96
CA ILE A 167 12.72 4.17 7.47
C ILE A 167 12.65 5.67 7.17
N LEU A 168 13.74 6.38 7.39
CA LEU A 168 13.83 7.83 7.15
C LEU A 168 13.69 8.17 5.65
N ALA A 169 14.37 7.40 4.78
CA ALA A 169 14.27 7.55 3.34
C ALA A 169 12.84 7.28 2.83
N ALA A 170 12.19 6.25 3.34
CA ALA A 170 10.79 5.95 3.02
C ALA A 170 9.84 7.06 3.49
N LEU A 171 10.06 7.59 4.68
CA LEU A 171 9.28 8.70 5.23
C LEU A 171 9.43 9.97 4.39
N GLU A 172 10.65 10.35 4.01
CA GLU A 172 10.88 11.50 3.14
C GLU A 172 10.23 11.33 1.76
N ASP A 173 10.33 10.14 1.17
CA ASP A 173 9.71 9.86 -0.12
C ASP A 173 8.18 9.87 -0.03
N SER A 174 7.59 9.48 1.12
CA SER A 174 6.14 9.64 1.37
C SER A 174 5.70 11.09 1.24
N PHE A 175 6.47 12.03 1.79
CA PHE A 175 6.18 13.46 1.64
C PHE A 175 6.35 13.95 0.20
N ARG A 176 7.40 13.50 -0.51
CA ARG A 176 7.63 13.88 -1.92
C ARG A 176 6.55 13.36 -2.85
N LEU A 177 5.94 12.23 -2.50
CA LEU A 177 4.81 11.62 -3.20
C LEU A 177 3.44 12.16 -2.73
N ASN A 178 3.43 13.18 -1.86
CA ASN A 178 2.24 13.80 -1.29
C ASN A 178 1.28 12.77 -0.65
N ALA A 179 1.80 11.90 0.20
CA ALA A 179 0.97 11.01 1.00
C ALA A 179 0.10 11.81 1.96
N ASP A 180 -1.21 11.53 1.98
CA ASP A 180 -2.18 12.17 2.89
C ASP A 180 -2.13 11.56 4.29
N ALA A 181 -1.75 10.28 4.37
CA ALA A 181 -1.56 9.57 5.62
C ALA A 181 -0.37 8.60 5.51
N ILE A 182 0.31 8.38 6.62
CA ILE A 182 1.44 7.45 6.73
C ILE A 182 1.15 6.49 7.87
N ASN A 183 1.19 5.20 7.58
CA ASN A 183 1.17 4.15 8.60
C ASN A 183 2.59 3.62 8.81
N MET A 184 2.98 3.53 10.07
CA MET A 184 4.25 2.98 10.55
C MET A 184 3.95 2.05 11.73
N SER A 185 3.52 0.82 11.45
CA SER A 185 3.21 -0.18 12.47
C SER A 185 4.50 -0.93 12.88
N LEU A 186 5.46 -0.17 13.39
CA LEU A 186 6.81 -0.62 13.73
C LEU A 186 6.92 -0.81 15.24
N GLY A 187 7.46 -1.95 15.70
CA GLY A 187 7.64 -2.29 17.11
C GLY A 187 8.90 -3.08 17.36
#